data_2f896fe71d71f1319c42cd76157329fb
#
_entry.id   2f896fe71d71f1319c42cd76157329fb
#
_cell.length_a   1.000
_cell.length_b   1.000
_cell.length_c   1.000
_cell.angle_alpha   90.00
_cell.angle_beta   90.00
_cell.angle_gamma   90.00
#
_symmetry.space_group_name_H-M   'P 1'
#
loop_
_entity.id
_entity.type
_entity.pdbx_description
1 polymer ?
#
loop_
_entity_poly.entity_id
_entity_poly.type
_entity_poly.pdbx_seq_one_letter_code
_entity_poly.pdbx_strand_id
1 'polypeptide(L)'
;RQQTRRVREGDQVLAALYIDKSSRLCATMNVYEYLETQSPYQKEDRVRGTVYEISREFGAFVAVDNRYSGLIPRKDFHGDASIGDVVEARVTAVHEDGKLDLSIREKAYLQMDQDAQTVLKVIDEFDGVLPFNDKASPEVIERELKLSKNAFKRAVGRLLKEGKIEITEKSIRRKS
;
A
#
# COMPACT_ATOMS: atom_id res chain seq x y z
N ARG A 1 11.22 11.52 28.48
CA ARG A 1 10.92 12.32 27.27
C ARG A 1 9.62 11.81 26.68
N GLN A 2 8.65 12.70 26.48
CA GLN A 2 7.31 12.33 26.01
C GLN A 2 7.14 12.51 24.49
N GLN A 3 8.15 13.05 23.82
CA GLN A 3 8.20 13.19 22.36
C GLN A 3 9.11 12.14 21.76
N THR A 4 8.62 11.41 20.77
CA THR A 4 9.37 10.39 20.00
C THR A 4 10.17 11.01 18.86
N ARG A 5 9.79 12.23 18.41
CA ARG A 5 10.51 13.04 17.41
C ARG A 5 10.42 14.52 17.74
N ARG A 6 11.24 15.33 17.07
CA ARG A 6 11.09 16.80 17.12
C ARG A 6 9.81 17.20 16.38
N VAL A 7 8.96 17.97 17.04
CA VAL A 7 7.72 18.53 16.48
C VAL A 7 7.83 20.03 16.34
N ARG A 8 7.16 20.55 15.31
CA ARG A 8 7.02 21.99 15.05
C ARG A 8 5.56 22.38 15.14
N GLU A 9 5.30 23.66 15.29
CA GLU A 9 3.94 24.20 15.21
C GLU A 9 3.32 23.86 13.84
N GLY A 10 2.09 23.34 13.85
CA GLY A 10 1.38 22.84 12.66
C GLY A 10 1.57 21.37 12.35
N ASP A 11 2.54 20.67 12.98
CA ASP A 11 2.68 19.23 12.79
C ASP A 11 1.49 18.47 13.40
N GLN A 12 0.93 17.55 12.65
CA GLN A 12 -0.04 16.58 13.19
C GLN A 12 0.70 15.41 13.85
N VAL A 13 0.30 15.11 15.07
CA VAL A 13 0.88 14.01 15.84
C VAL A 13 -0.21 13.24 16.58
N LEU A 14 -0.04 11.94 16.69
CA LEU A 14 -0.85 11.14 17.59
C LEU A 14 -0.25 11.23 19.00
N ALA A 15 -1.08 11.53 19.99
CA ALA A 15 -0.67 11.60 21.37
C ALA A 15 -1.72 10.96 22.29
N ALA A 16 -1.25 10.25 23.32
CA ALA A 16 -2.08 9.75 24.39
C ALA A 16 -2.07 10.74 25.56
N LEU A 17 -3.23 10.94 26.17
CA LEU A 17 -3.37 11.75 27.38
C LEU A 17 -3.27 10.86 28.61
N TYR A 18 -2.55 11.32 29.62
CA TYR A 18 -2.41 10.63 30.89
C TYR A 18 -2.30 11.60 32.05
N ILE A 19 -2.59 11.13 33.26
CA ILE A 19 -2.40 11.91 34.50
C ILE A 19 -1.08 11.48 35.13
N ASP A 20 -0.19 12.44 35.35
CA ASP A 20 1.10 12.18 36.02
C ASP A 20 0.94 11.94 37.52
N LYS A 21 2.04 11.56 38.19
CA LYS A 21 2.07 11.32 39.64
C LYS A 21 1.74 12.57 40.48
N SER A 22 1.76 13.75 39.86
CA SER A 22 1.41 15.04 40.47
C SER A 22 0.00 15.48 40.13
N SER A 23 -0.85 14.57 39.66
CA SER A 23 -2.25 14.81 39.24
C SER A 23 -2.42 15.84 38.12
N ARG A 24 -1.40 16.02 37.27
CA ARG A 24 -1.47 16.92 36.10
C ARG A 24 -1.80 16.16 34.85
N LEU A 25 -2.64 16.74 34.03
CA LEU A 25 -2.92 16.22 32.67
C LEU A 25 -1.68 16.43 31.79
N CYS A 26 -1.17 15.35 31.22
CA CYS A 26 -0.02 15.31 30.35
C CYS A 26 -0.34 14.60 29.05
N ALA A 27 0.49 14.82 28.02
CA ALA A 27 0.39 14.12 26.74
C ALA A 27 1.74 13.44 26.42
N THR A 28 1.68 12.28 25.77
CA THR A 28 2.84 11.55 25.27
C THR A 28 2.64 11.11 23.83
N MET A 29 3.70 11.19 23.02
CA MET A 29 3.74 10.62 21.68
C MET A 29 4.14 9.13 21.69
N ASN A 30 4.57 8.60 22.83
CA ASN A 30 4.78 7.16 23.01
C ASN A 30 3.44 6.47 23.23
N VAL A 31 2.70 6.30 22.15
CA VAL A 31 1.28 5.83 22.18
C VAL A 31 1.16 4.32 22.26
N TYR A 32 2.20 3.56 21.98
CA TYR A 32 2.15 2.11 21.88
C TYR A 32 1.50 1.43 23.10
N GLU A 33 1.85 1.88 24.33
CA GLU A 33 1.33 1.31 25.57
C GLU A 33 -0.15 1.65 25.83
N TYR A 34 -0.71 2.59 25.08
CA TYR A 34 -2.10 3.06 25.21
C TYR A 34 -3.00 2.45 24.15
N LEU A 35 -2.44 1.73 23.16
CA LEU A 35 -3.21 1.09 22.12
C LEU A 35 -3.73 -0.26 22.59
N GLU A 36 -4.97 -0.52 22.25
CA GLU A 36 -5.62 -1.80 22.51
C GLU A 36 -5.11 -2.87 21.52
N THR A 37 -5.00 -4.10 21.99
CA THR A 37 -4.56 -5.22 21.18
C THR A 37 -5.71 -6.09 20.69
N GLN A 38 -6.87 -6.10 21.37
CA GLN A 38 -8.04 -6.87 20.95
C GLN A 38 -8.92 -6.06 19.98
N SER A 39 -8.53 -6.04 18.72
CA SER A 39 -9.31 -5.35 17.70
C SER A 39 -10.50 -6.20 17.21
N PRO A 40 -11.60 -5.57 16.75
CA PRO A 40 -12.74 -6.29 16.16
C PRO A 40 -12.49 -6.72 14.71
N TYR A 41 -11.34 -6.33 14.13
CA TYR A 41 -11.04 -6.52 12.72
C TYR A 41 -10.61 -7.94 12.39
N GLN A 42 -10.95 -8.36 11.18
CA GLN A 42 -10.58 -9.65 10.61
C GLN A 42 -9.64 -9.46 9.41
N LYS A 43 -9.02 -10.57 9.00
CA LYS A 43 -8.22 -10.61 7.77
C LYS A 43 -9.07 -10.16 6.59
N GLU A 44 -8.50 -9.30 5.74
CA GLU A 44 -9.08 -8.69 4.55
C GLU A 44 -9.92 -7.43 4.82
N ASP A 45 -10.22 -7.09 6.06
CA ASP A 45 -10.89 -5.84 6.39
C ASP A 45 -10.05 -4.64 5.96
N ARG A 46 -10.72 -3.58 5.50
CA ARG A 46 -10.12 -2.28 5.26
C ARG A 46 -10.22 -1.44 6.52
N VAL A 47 -9.09 -0.86 6.91
CA VAL A 47 -8.96 -0.07 8.12
C VAL A 47 -8.26 1.25 7.80
N ARG A 48 -8.52 2.25 8.62
CA ARG A 48 -7.85 3.55 8.58
C ARG A 48 -7.07 3.75 9.87
N GLY A 49 -5.87 4.31 9.77
CA GLY A 49 -5.07 4.54 10.98
C GLY A 49 -3.99 5.58 10.77
N THR A 50 -3.45 6.08 11.88
CA THR A 50 -2.39 7.09 11.90
C THR A 50 -1.04 6.41 12.11
N VAL A 51 -0.06 6.71 11.24
CA VAL A 51 1.33 6.27 11.42
C VAL A 51 1.94 7.06 12.57
N TYR A 52 2.33 6.40 13.66
CA TYR A 52 2.91 7.08 14.82
C TYR A 52 4.40 6.81 15.01
N GLU A 53 4.93 5.75 14.39
CA GLU A 53 6.35 5.41 14.44
C GLU A 53 6.77 4.69 13.17
N ILE A 54 8.02 4.91 12.72
CA ILE A 54 8.62 4.20 11.60
C ILE A 54 9.95 3.61 12.06
N SER A 55 10.04 2.28 12.02
CA SER A 55 11.24 1.51 12.30
C SER A 55 11.90 1.03 11.01
N ARG A 56 13.23 1.12 10.96
CA ARG A 56 13.99 0.57 9.83
C ARG A 56 13.95 -0.95 9.76
N GLU A 57 13.75 -1.60 10.89
CA GLU A 57 13.72 -3.05 11.04
C GLU A 57 12.31 -3.61 10.85
N PHE A 58 11.33 -3.04 11.54
CA PHE A 58 9.97 -3.60 11.59
C PHE A 58 9.04 -3.04 10.50
N GLY A 59 9.16 -1.78 10.14
CA GLY A 59 8.25 -1.09 9.20
C GLY A 59 7.55 0.09 9.85
N ALA A 60 6.28 0.34 9.51
CA ALA A 60 5.51 1.46 10.05
C ALA A 60 4.48 0.98 11.07
N PHE A 61 4.53 1.54 12.26
CA PHE A 61 3.53 1.31 13.30
C PHE A 61 2.35 2.25 13.12
N VAL A 62 1.16 1.69 13.15
CA VAL A 62 -0.10 2.37 12.83
C VAL A 62 -1.09 2.19 13.97
N ALA A 63 -1.65 3.29 14.44
CA ALA A 63 -2.79 3.26 15.35
C ALA A 63 -4.08 3.21 14.52
N VAL A 64 -4.64 2.01 14.35
CA VAL A 64 -5.90 1.78 13.63
C VAL A 64 -7.03 2.39 14.45
N ASP A 65 -7.83 3.26 13.81
CA ASP A 65 -8.86 4.10 14.45
C ASP A 65 -8.34 4.93 15.64
N ASN A 66 -7.03 5.20 15.69
CA ASN A 66 -6.33 5.79 16.83
C ASN A 66 -6.51 4.99 18.13
N ARG A 67 -6.81 3.71 18.04
CA ARG A 67 -7.15 2.84 19.17
C ARG A 67 -6.42 1.50 19.16
N TYR A 68 -6.33 0.83 18.02
CA TYR A 68 -5.80 -0.54 17.94
C TYR A 68 -4.39 -0.59 17.38
N SER A 69 -3.58 -1.52 17.88
CA SER A 69 -2.20 -1.69 17.46
C SER A 69 -2.11 -2.40 16.10
N GLY A 70 -1.48 -1.74 15.13
CA GLY A 70 -1.21 -2.27 13.80
C GLY A 70 0.23 -2.04 13.35
N LEU A 71 0.72 -2.91 12.47
CA LEU A 71 2.03 -2.83 11.87
C LEU A 71 1.93 -3.04 10.36
N ILE A 72 2.48 -2.13 9.58
CA ILE A 72 2.79 -2.37 8.17
C ILE A 72 4.22 -2.92 8.14
N PRO A 73 4.42 -4.22 7.85
CA PRO A 73 5.75 -4.83 7.89
C PRO A 73 6.71 -4.19 6.89
N ARG A 74 8.00 -4.21 7.20
CA ARG A 74 9.07 -3.59 6.38
C ARG A 74 9.03 -4.03 4.90
N LYS A 75 8.68 -5.30 4.63
CA LYS A 75 8.54 -5.84 3.27
C LYS A 75 7.42 -5.18 2.45
N ASP A 76 6.41 -4.62 3.12
CA ASP A 76 5.24 -3.97 2.51
C ASP A 76 5.29 -2.44 2.63
N PHE A 77 6.26 -1.90 3.39
CA PHE A 77 6.46 -0.46 3.59
C PHE A 77 7.73 0.03 2.87
N HIS A 78 7.55 0.91 1.89
CA HIS A 78 8.65 1.46 1.08
C HIS A 78 8.83 2.97 1.22
N GLY A 79 8.37 3.56 2.31
CA GLY A 79 8.42 5.00 2.53
C GLY A 79 7.20 5.75 1.99
N ASP A 80 6.11 5.02 1.78
CA ASP A 80 4.86 5.55 1.20
C ASP A 80 4.07 6.44 2.16
N ALA A 81 4.52 6.58 3.41
CA ALA A 81 3.90 7.42 4.43
C ALA A 81 4.94 7.94 5.44
N SER A 82 4.62 9.05 6.08
CA SER A 82 5.39 9.71 7.13
C SER A 82 4.68 9.60 8.48
N ILE A 83 5.43 9.85 9.57
CA ILE A 83 4.82 9.91 10.91
C ILE A 83 3.83 11.08 10.97
N GLY A 84 2.61 10.79 11.39
CA GLY A 84 1.47 11.71 11.43
C GLY A 84 0.50 11.52 10.26
N ASP A 85 0.89 10.81 9.21
CA ASP A 85 0.01 10.56 8.08
C ASP A 85 -1.09 9.55 8.45
N VAL A 86 -2.27 9.79 7.89
CA VAL A 86 -3.38 8.84 7.96
C VAL A 86 -3.34 7.97 6.73
N VAL A 87 -3.29 6.66 6.94
CA VAL A 87 -3.23 5.66 5.87
C VAL A 87 -4.47 4.79 5.86
N GLU A 88 -4.91 4.41 4.67
CA GLU A 88 -5.86 3.33 4.47
C GLU A 88 -5.10 2.04 4.20
N ALA A 89 -5.40 1.00 4.93
CA ALA A 89 -4.71 -0.26 4.85
C ALA A 89 -5.68 -1.44 4.89
N ARG A 90 -5.23 -2.58 4.44
CA ARG A 90 -5.94 -3.84 4.53
C ARG A 90 -5.27 -4.71 5.59
N VAL A 91 -6.08 -5.35 6.43
CA VAL A 91 -5.61 -6.34 7.40
C VAL A 91 -5.14 -7.59 6.67
N THR A 92 -3.88 -7.95 6.83
CA THR A 92 -3.28 -9.15 6.21
C THR A 92 -3.22 -10.34 7.17
N ALA A 93 -3.08 -10.06 8.45
CA ALA A 93 -3.14 -11.03 9.53
C ALA A 93 -3.63 -10.39 10.81
N VAL A 94 -4.25 -11.20 11.66
CA VAL A 94 -4.60 -10.88 13.05
C VAL A 94 -3.83 -11.85 13.93
N HIS A 95 -3.03 -11.32 14.84
CA HIS A 95 -2.26 -12.13 15.78
C HIS A 95 -3.12 -12.63 16.94
N GLU A 96 -2.64 -13.63 17.68
CA GLU A 96 -3.37 -14.19 18.83
C GLU A 96 -3.66 -13.15 19.91
N ASP A 97 -2.79 -12.15 20.08
CA ASP A 97 -2.98 -11.02 20.98
C ASP A 97 -3.88 -9.92 20.40
N GLY A 98 -4.41 -10.12 19.19
CA GLY A 98 -5.31 -9.19 18.49
C GLY A 98 -4.63 -8.01 17.78
N LYS A 99 -3.30 -7.94 17.79
CA LYS A 99 -2.55 -6.99 16.94
C LYS A 99 -2.73 -7.30 15.47
N LEU A 100 -2.64 -6.27 14.64
CA LEU A 100 -2.92 -6.36 13.21
C LEU A 100 -1.65 -6.20 12.38
N ASP A 101 -1.42 -7.13 11.45
CA ASP A 101 -0.54 -6.84 10.31
C ASP A 101 -1.34 -6.19 9.19
N LEU A 102 -0.78 -5.13 8.64
CA LEU A 102 -1.44 -4.27 7.66
C LEU A 102 -0.65 -4.23 6.35
N SER A 103 -1.35 -3.97 5.24
CA SER A 103 -0.72 -3.64 3.96
C SER A 103 -1.46 -2.48 3.30
N ILE A 104 -0.72 -1.46 2.89
CA ILE A 104 -1.21 -0.35 2.07
C ILE A 104 -1.19 -0.67 0.58
N ARG A 105 -0.68 -1.85 0.21
CA ARG A 105 -0.61 -2.31 -1.17
C ARG A 105 -1.88 -3.01 -1.59
N GLU A 106 -2.32 -2.72 -2.80
CA GLU A 106 -3.33 -3.53 -3.46
C GLU A 106 -2.85 -4.98 -3.59
N LYS A 107 -3.77 -5.94 -3.52
CA LYS A 107 -3.43 -7.33 -3.79
C LYS A 107 -2.79 -7.45 -5.17
N ALA A 108 -1.75 -8.27 -5.28
CA ALA A 108 -1.03 -8.45 -6.55
C ALA A 108 -1.97 -8.83 -7.72
N TYR A 109 -3.06 -9.55 -7.47
CA TYR A 109 -4.02 -9.90 -8.50
C TYR A 109 -4.91 -8.71 -8.92
N LEU A 110 -5.27 -7.79 -7.97
CA LEU A 110 -6.01 -6.56 -8.30
C LEU A 110 -5.14 -5.61 -9.11
N GLN A 111 -3.86 -5.45 -8.73
CA GLN A 111 -2.91 -4.69 -9.52
C GLN A 111 -2.73 -5.31 -10.91
N MET A 112 -2.66 -6.64 -11.03
CA MET A 112 -2.59 -7.33 -12.32
C MET A 112 -3.87 -7.11 -13.16
N ASP A 113 -5.04 -7.02 -12.54
CA ASP A 113 -6.28 -6.68 -13.24
C ASP A 113 -6.25 -5.27 -13.80
N GLN A 114 -5.80 -4.31 -13.00
CA GLN A 114 -5.64 -2.91 -13.42
C GLN A 114 -4.61 -2.77 -14.53
N ASP A 115 -3.44 -3.42 -14.39
CA ASP A 115 -2.39 -3.43 -15.41
C ASP A 115 -2.92 -4.02 -16.73
N ALA A 116 -3.68 -5.12 -16.66
CA ALA A 116 -4.29 -5.75 -17.83
C ALA A 116 -5.33 -4.85 -18.51
N GLN A 117 -6.17 -4.16 -17.74
CA GLN A 117 -7.13 -3.18 -18.28
C GLN A 117 -6.41 -2.00 -18.92
N THR A 118 -5.32 -1.51 -18.31
CA THR A 118 -4.49 -0.44 -18.88
C THR A 118 -3.92 -0.86 -20.24
N VAL A 119 -3.39 -2.09 -20.33
CA VAL A 119 -2.86 -2.62 -21.61
C VAL A 119 -3.96 -2.70 -22.67
N LEU A 120 -5.15 -3.23 -22.33
CA LEU A 120 -6.27 -3.30 -23.28
C LEU A 120 -6.71 -1.92 -23.74
N LYS A 121 -6.84 -0.96 -22.83
CA LYS A 121 -7.23 0.42 -23.16
C LYS A 121 -6.25 1.05 -24.14
N VAL A 122 -4.95 0.92 -23.90
CA VAL A 122 -3.92 1.46 -24.80
C VAL A 122 -3.93 0.74 -26.16
N ILE A 123 -4.14 -0.59 -26.20
CA ILE A 123 -4.35 -1.31 -27.47
C ILE A 123 -5.53 -0.72 -28.25
N ASP A 124 -6.64 -0.40 -27.57
CA ASP A 124 -7.81 0.20 -28.21
C ASP A 124 -7.54 1.63 -28.70
N GLU A 125 -6.74 2.42 -27.98
CA GLU A 125 -6.28 3.76 -28.40
C GLU A 125 -5.39 3.71 -29.66
N PHE A 126 -4.76 2.56 -29.93
CA PHE A 126 -3.98 2.26 -31.12
C PHE A 126 -4.78 1.43 -32.17
N ASP A 127 -6.09 1.65 -32.26
CA ASP A 127 -6.97 0.96 -33.20
C ASP A 127 -6.89 -0.58 -33.13
N GLY A 128 -6.69 -1.12 -31.94
CA GLY A 128 -6.62 -2.56 -31.68
C GLY A 128 -5.25 -3.21 -31.92
N VAL A 129 -4.22 -2.44 -32.30
CA VAL A 129 -2.89 -2.96 -32.62
C VAL A 129 -1.80 -2.11 -31.96
N LEU A 130 -1.23 -2.59 -30.87
CA LEU A 130 -0.09 -1.95 -30.23
C LEU A 130 1.18 -2.14 -31.10
N PRO A 131 1.91 -1.08 -31.53
CA PRO A 131 2.98 -1.17 -32.51
C PRO A 131 4.31 -1.74 -31.97
N PHE A 132 4.25 -2.45 -30.84
CA PHE A 132 5.37 -3.17 -30.24
C PHE A 132 4.86 -4.42 -29.50
N ASN A 133 5.77 -5.30 -29.14
CA ASN A 133 5.47 -6.54 -28.44
C ASN A 133 6.04 -6.58 -27.02
N ASP A 134 6.01 -7.74 -26.37
CA ASP A 134 6.51 -7.98 -25.01
C ASP A 134 8.02 -7.82 -24.85
N LYS A 135 8.77 -7.68 -25.96
CA LYS A 135 10.22 -7.44 -25.99
C LYS A 135 10.59 -5.95 -26.04
N ALA A 136 9.60 -5.05 -26.11
CA ALA A 136 9.84 -3.60 -26.14
C ALA A 136 10.73 -3.13 -24.98
N SER A 137 11.45 -2.03 -25.22
CA SER A 137 12.33 -1.46 -24.19
C SER A 137 11.52 -0.91 -22.99
N PRO A 138 12.11 -0.86 -21.78
CA PRO A 138 11.44 -0.30 -20.59
C PRO A 138 10.95 1.13 -20.81
N GLU A 139 11.72 1.94 -21.55
CA GLU A 139 11.42 3.35 -21.82
C GLU A 139 10.16 3.52 -22.68
N VAL A 140 9.97 2.65 -23.68
CA VAL A 140 8.77 2.64 -24.52
C VAL A 140 7.55 2.23 -23.71
N ILE A 141 7.66 1.18 -22.89
CA ILE A 141 6.57 0.67 -22.06
C ILE A 141 6.17 1.73 -21.02
N GLU A 142 7.13 2.35 -20.35
CA GLU A 142 6.87 3.40 -19.37
C GLU A 142 6.20 4.64 -20.00
N ARG A 143 6.67 5.03 -21.19
CA ARG A 143 6.12 6.18 -21.90
C ARG A 143 4.68 5.98 -22.32
N GLU A 144 4.37 4.82 -22.93
CA GLU A 144 3.05 4.55 -23.54
C GLU A 144 2.02 4.02 -22.55
N LEU A 145 2.45 3.21 -21.57
CA LEU A 145 1.56 2.48 -20.68
C LEU A 145 1.67 2.91 -19.21
N LYS A 146 2.70 3.68 -18.85
CA LYS A 146 3.02 4.02 -17.44
C LYS A 146 3.21 2.79 -16.55
N LEU A 147 3.68 1.70 -17.15
CA LEU A 147 3.94 0.44 -16.48
C LEU A 147 5.43 0.10 -16.50
N SER A 148 5.89 -0.60 -15.47
CA SER A 148 7.21 -1.22 -15.53
C SER A 148 7.20 -2.40 -16.52
N LYS A 149 8.37 -2.74 -17.08
CA LYS A 149 8.48 -3.89 -17.99
C LYS A 149 7.98 -5.21 -17.39
N ASN A 150 8.18 -5.42 -16.09
CA ASN A 150 7.70 -6.62 -15.42
C ASN A 150 6.17 -6.63 -15.24
N ALA A 151 5.57 -5.48 -14.91
CA ALA A 151 4.12 -5.32 -14.83
C ALA A 151 3.48 -5.55 -16.22
N PHE A 152 4.03 -4.93 -17.26
CA PHE A 152 3.58 -5.12 -18.63
C PHE A 152 3.64 -6.59 -19.09
N LYS A 153 4.76 -7.28 -18.85
CA LYS A 153 4.88 -8.72 -19.20
C LYS A 153 3.86 -9.58 -18.48
N ARG A 154 3.58 -9.32 -17.20
CA ARG A 154 2.56 -10.06 -16.44
C ARG A 154 1.15 -9.80 -17.00
N ALA A 155 0.83 -8.54 -17.30
CA ALA A 155 -0.45 -8.15 -17.88
C ALA A 155 -0.67 -8.78 -19.24
N VAL A 156 0.31 -8.69 -20.15
CA VAL A 156 0.29 -9.30 -21.48
C VAL A 156 0.15 -10.82 -21.39
N GLY A 157 0.93 -11.49 -20.54
CA GLY A 157 0.85 -12.95 -20.34
C GLY A 157 -0.53 -13.39 -19.85
N ARG A 158 -1.17 -12.61 -18.97
CA ARG A 158 -2.53 -12.86 -18.52
C ARG A 158 -3.56 -12.71 -19.64
N LEU A 159 -3.52 -11.58 -20.36
CA LEU A 159 -4.44 -11.29 -21.46
C LEU A 159 -4.33 -12.34 -22.59
N LEU A 160 -3.11 -12.81 -22.86
CA LEU A 160 -2.87 -13.89 -23.81
C LEU A 160 -3.52 -15.21 -23.33
N LYS A 161 -3.36 -15.54 -22.05
CA LYS A 161 -3.99 -16.73 -21.45
C LYS A 161 -5.52 -16.65 -21.44
N GLU A 162 -6.07 -15.45 -21.27
CA GLU A 162 -7.52 -15.18 -21.35
C GLU A 162 -8.04 -15.12 -22.80
N GLY A 163 -7.16 -15.24 -23.79
CA GLY A 163 -7.51 -15.19 -25.20
C GLY A 163 -7.96 -13.82 -25.72
N LYS A 164 -7.72 -12.75 -24.96
CA LYS A 164 -8.13 -11.37 -25.30
C LYS A 164 -7.20 -10.66 -26.27
N ILE A 165 -5.95 -11.12 -26.36
CA ILE A 165 -4.93 -10.58 -27.26
C ILE A 165 -4.17 -11.70 -27.94
N GLU A 166 -3.47 -11.34 -29.03
CA GLU A 166 -2.44 -12.16 -29.67
C GLU A 166 -1.13 -11.37 -29.78
N ILE A 167 0.00 -12.07 -29.70
CA ILE A 167 1.33 -11.49 -29.81
C ILE A 167 1.92 -11.93 -31.14
N THR A 168 2.37 -10.96 -31.94
CA THR A 168 3.12 -11.18 -33.17
C THR A 168 4.60 -10.84 -32.99
N GLU A 169 5.41 -11.05 -34.02
CA GLU A 169 6.83 -10.69 -33.94
C GLU A 169 7.09 -9.20 -33.68
N LYS A 170 6.15 -8.31 -34.04
CA LYS A 170 6.34 -6.85 -33.97
C LYS A 170 5.22 -6.11 -33.22
N SER A 171 4.14 -6.77 -32.89
CA SER A 171 2.94 -6.10 -32.33
C SER A 171 2.16 -6.98 -31.38
N ILE A 172 1.29 -6.36 -30.58
CA ILE A 172 0.24 -7.03 -29.82
C ILE A 172 -1.09 -6.58 -30.40
N ARG A 173 -1.98 -7.51 -30.65
CA ARG A 173 -3.30 -7.23 -31.24
C ARG A 173 -4.41 -7.68 -30.33
N ARG A 174 -5.50 -6.92 -30.32
CA ARG A 174 -6.73 -7.35 -29.66
C ARG A 174 -7.37 -8.48 -30.45
N LYS A 175 -7.84 -9.49 -29.75
CA LYS A 175 -8.63 -10.58 -30.34
C LYS A 175 -10.11 -10.27 -30.14
N SER A 176 -10.86 -10.35 -31.21
CA SER A 176 -12.34 -10.17 -31.20
C SER A 176 -13.01 -11.35 -30.51
#